data_5b03fb5c52b27a96e3bb7029570ec7bd
#
_entry.id   5b03fb5c52b27a96e3bb7029570ec7bd
#
_cell.length_a   1.000
_cell.length_b   1.000
_cell.length_c   1.000
_cell.angle_alpha   90.00
_cell.angle_beta   90.00
_cell.angle_gamma   90.00
#
_symmetry.space_group_name_H-M   'P 1'
#
loop_
_entity.id
_entity.type
_entity.pdbx_description
1 polymer ?
#
loop_
_entity_poly.entity_id
_entity_poly.type
_entity_poly.pdbx_seq_one_letter_code
_entity_poly.pdbx_strand_id
1 'polypeptide(L)'
;MKVLIVSRTRMSTARCIGGLASDGTSLRLLTSSGNNHDTSSPLLVGQLWDLTYSPISQFIAPHVEDVLLSTQQFVDVKIKPKQYILQRVSPWEGSIDKIFGGLIEYTANNSGYVSERSGVPDRSTGFWIPDSDLRLRVDGQHYDYMTVIKRFGRKFHTFQEAREWGIANPGGTITKSPDGRWYIVKDVTKSKESIREMNGYPLRGLKYVGEESPIKVIPAGTLVRLSLARWWRPEDSEPNFEERCYLQLSGWY
;
A
#
# COMPACT_ATOMS: atom_id res chain seq x y z
N MET A 1 -14.56 -1.08 -23.12
CA MET A 1 -13.33 -1.67 -22.55
C MET A 1 -13.68 -2.57 -21.39
N LYS A 2 -13.22 -3.84 -21.42
CA LYS A 2 -13.47 -4.77 -20.28
C LYS A 2 -12.59 -4.40 -19.09
N VAL A 3 -13.20 -4.22 -17.93
CA VAL A 3 -12.57 -3.79 -16.68
C VAL A 3 -12.98 -4.71 -15.54
N LEU A 4 -12.01 -5.32 -14.86
CA LEU A 4 -12.23 -6.04 -13.62
C LEU A 4 -12.26 -5.03 -12.47
N ILE A 5 -13.31 -5.04 -11.65
CA ILE A 5 -13.34 -4.25 -10.42
C ILE A 5 -12.43 -4.92 -9.39
N VAL A 6 -11.37 -4.23 -9.01
CA VAL A 6 -10.32 -4.78 -8.13
C VAL A 6 -10.31 -4.15 -6.75
N SER A 7 -11.00 -3.05 -6.52
CA SER A 7 -11.15 -2.51 -5.17
C SER A 7 -12.41 -1.68 -5.03
N ARG A 8 -12.92 -1.66 -3.82
CA ARG A 8 -13.99 -0.79 -3.36
C ARG A 8 -13.63 -0.34 -1.95
N THR A 9 -13.36 0.94 -1.79
CA THR A 9 -12.83 1.47 -0.54
C THR A 9 -13.77 2.46 0.09
N ARG A 10 -13.83 2.44 1.43
CA ARG A 10 -14.69 3.32 2.21
C ARG A 10 -14.18 4.75 2.19
N MET A 11 -15.04 5.63 1.75
CA MET A 11 -14.94 7.07 1.92
C MET A 11 -16.14 7.46 2.79
N SER A 12 -16.12 8.48 3.60
CA SER A 12 -17.20 8.79 4.57
C SER A 12 -18.62 8.37 4.10
N THR A 13 -19.16 9.00 3.09
CA THR A 13 -20.49 8.74 2.51
C THR A 13 -20.44 8.11 1.12
N ALA A 14 -19.26 7.87 0.58
CA ALA A 14 -19.06 7.42 -0.80
C ALA A 14 -18.14 6.20 -0.89
N ARG A 15 -17.92 5.71 -2.10
CA ARG A 15 -17.00 4.61 -2.43
C ARG A 15 -16.03 5.03 -3.51
N CYS A 16 -14.73 4.84 -3.24
CA CYS A 16 -13.73 4.91 -4.28
C CYS A 16 -13.60 3.53 -4.93
N ILE A 17 -13.81 3.44 -6.24
CA ILE A 17 -13.82 2.19 -6.99
C ILE A 17 -12.58 2.12 -7.89
N GLY A 18 -11.80 1.06 -7.74
CA GLY A 18 -10.64 0.78 -8.57
C GLY A 18 -10.93 -0.35 -9.56
N GLY A 19 -10.50 -0.14 -10.81
CA GLY A 19 -10.59 -1.11 -11.90
C GLY A 19 -9.22 -1.50 -12.43
N LEU A 20 -9.17 -2.65 -13.10
CA LEU A 20 -8.05 -3.08 -13.94
C LEU A 20 -8.59 -3.37 -15.33
N ALA A 21 -8.21 -2.56 -16.30
CA ALA A 21 -8.61 -2.73 -17.70
C ALA A 21 -7.94 -3.96 -18.34
N SER A 22 -8.51 -4.44 -19.45
CA SER A 22 -8.01 -5.64 -20.14
C SER A 22 -6.59 -5.48 -20.71
N ASP A 23 -6.12 -4.27 -20.89
CA ASP A 23 -4.76 -3.93 -21.32
C ASP A 23 -3.75 -3.78 -20.16
N GLY A 24 -4.19 -3.97 -18.89
CA GLY A 24 -3.36 -3.83 -17.69
C GLY A 24 -3.36 -2.44 -17.08
N THR A 25 -4.08 -1.48 -17.65
CA THR A 25 -4.19 -0.13 -17.10
C THR A 25 -4.98 -0.14 -15.80
N SER A 26 -4.40 0.39 -14.74
CA SER A 26 -5.12 0.65 -13.47
C SER A 26 -5.98 1.89 -13.61
N LEU A 27 -7.22 1.80 -13.12
CA LEU A 27 -8.21 2.87 -13.20
C LEU A 27 -8.77 3.19 -11.81
N ARG A 28 -9.04 4.46 -11.55
CA ARG A 28 -9.94 4.91 -10.50
C ARG A 28 -11.18 5.47 -11.16
N LEU A 29 -12.29 4.75 -11.00
CA LEU A 29 -13.55 5.04 -11.65
C LEU A 29 -14.27 6.15 -10.87
N LEU A 30 -14.47 7.28 -11.49
CA LEU A 30 -15.31 8.37 -11.00
C LEU A 30 -16.62 8.35 -11.78
N THR A 31 -17.68 8.92 -11.20
CA THR A 31 -18.93 9.17 -11.92
C THR A 31 -18.69 10.11 -13.11
N SER A 32 -19.63 10.25 -14.00
CA SER A 32 -19.56 11.20 -15.12
C SER A 32 -19.42 12.66 -14.68
N SER A 33 -19.81 12.97 -13.45
CA SER A 33 -19.63 14.30 -12.81
C SER A 33 -18.30 14.45 -12.05
N GLY A 34 -17.41 13.46 -12.08
CA GLY A 34 -16.10 13.52 -11.42
C GLY A 34 -16.12 13.20 -9.91
N ASN A 35 -17.22 12.70 -9.38
CA ASN A 35 -17.36 12.34 -7.97
C ASN A 35 -17.07 10.87 -7.72
N ASN A 36 -16.78 10.50 -6.47
CA ASN A 36 -16.78 9.11 -6.03
C ASN A 36 -18.22 8.55 -6.13
N HIS A 37 -18.32 7.22 -6.26
CA HIS A 37 -19.61 6.52 -6.33
C HIS A 37 -20.31 6.53 -4.96
N ASP A 38 -21.64 6.47 -4.98
CA ASP A 38 -22.40 6.23 -3.77
C ASP A 38 -22.28 4.78 -3.28
N THR A 39 -22.84 4.50 -2.10
CA THR A 39 -22.79 3.18 -1.48
C THR A 39 -23.62 2.13 -2.22
N SER A 40 -24.58 2.53 -3.05
CA SER A 40 -25.45 1.64 -3.83
C SER A 40 -24.87 1.27 -5.20
N SER A 41 -23.71 1.80 -5.58
CA SER A 41 -23.07 1.49 -6.84
C SER A 41 -22.99 -0.02 -7.09
N PRO A 42 -23.41 -0.52 -8.28
CA PRO A 42 -23.40 -1.94 -8.60
C PRO A 42 -22.01 -2.52 -8.87
N LEU A 43 -20.99 -1.69 -8.96
CA LEU A 43 -19.61 -2.08 -9.27
C LEU A 43 -18.98 -2.77 -8.04
N LEU A 44 -19.04 -4.11 -7.99
CA LEU A 44 -18.52 -4.92 -6.88
C LEU A 44 -17.19 -5.58 -7.24
N VAL A 45 -16.32 -5.74 -6.25
CA VAL A 45 -15.01 -6.41 -6.41
C VAL A 45 -15.19 -7.82 -6.97
N GLY A 46 -14.34 -8.19 -7.93
CA GLY A 46 -14.37 -9.48 -8.62
C GLY A 46 -15.29 -9.54 -9.84
N GLN A 47 -16.10 -8.52 -10.08
CA GLN A 47 -16.95 -8.43 -11.27
C GLN A 47 -16.20 -7.88 -12.48
N LEU A 48 -16.51 -8.41 -13.66
CA LEU A 48 -16.06 -7.89 -14.95
C LEU A 48 -17.18 -7.04 -15.58
N TRP A 49 -16.81 -5.86 -16.00
CA TRP A 49 -17.72 -4.90 -16.64
C TRP A 49 -17.19 -4.46 -17.99
N ASP A 50 -18.07 -4.17 -18.94
CA ASP A 50 -17.73 -3.40 -20.13
C ASP A 50 -18.04 -1.93 -19.85
N LEU A 51 -16.97 -1.10 -19.81
CA LEU A 51 -17.03 0.30 -19.41
C LEU A 51 -16.59 1.21 -20.56
N THR A 52 -17.32 2.32 -20.73
CA THR A 52 -16.84 3.46 -21.52
C THR A 52 -16.46 4.56 -20.55
N TYR A 53 -15.25 5.08 -20.69
CA TYR A 53 -14.70 6.12 -19.82
C TYR A 53 -13.78 7.06 -20.60
N SER A 54 -13.54 8.24 -20.06
CA SER A 54 -12.57 9.21 -20.55
C SER A 54 -11.60 9.62 -19.43
N PRO A 55 -10.34 9.94 -19.74
CA PRO A 55 -9.44 10.49 -18.74
C PRO A 55 -9.93 11.85 -18.26
N ILE A 56 -9.58 12.24 -17.04
CA ILE A 56 -9.80 13.60 -16.56
C ILE A 56 -8.80 14.54 -17.25
N SER A 57 -9.21 15.80 -17.46
CA SER A 57 -8.37 16.79 -18.14
C SER A 57 -7.19 17.27 -17.29
N GLN A 58 -7.30 17.19 -15.97
CA GLN A 58 -6.27 17.61 -15.02
C GLN A 58 -6.15 16.58 -13.90
N PHE A 59 -4.94 16.15 -13.63
CA PHE A 59 -4.63 15.27 -12.49
C PHE A 59 -3.48 15.85 -11.67
N ILE A 60 -3.43 15.47 -10.41
CA ILE A 60 -2.33 15.82 -9.50
C ILE A 60 -1.56 14.52 -9.24
N ALA A 61 -0.30 14.46 -9.69
CA ALA A 61 0.55 13.30 -9.44
C ALA A 61 0.59 12.95 -7.94
N PRO A 62 0.66 11.67 -7.58
CA PRO A 62 0.77 10.47 -8.42
C PRO A 62 -0.58 9.90 -8.93
N HIS A 63 -1.70 10.63 -8.78
CA HIS A 63 -3.07 10.14 -9.05
C HIS A 63 -3.44 10.28 -10.53
N VAL A 64 -2.77 9.50 -11.36
CA VAL A 64 -2.94 9.52 -12.84
C VAL A 64 -4.04 8.58 -13.33
N GLU A 65 -4.61 7.74 -12.46
CA GLU A 65 -5.56 6.68 -12.83
C GLU A 65 -7.02 7.13 -12.90
N ASP A 66 -7.30 8.39 -12.63
CA ASP A 66 -8.66 8.93 -12.59
C ASP A 66 -9.31 8.98 -13.96
N VAL A 67 -10.50 8.38 -14.06
CA VAL A 67 -11.30 8.39 -15.28
C VAL A 67 -12.77 8.67 -14.97
N LEU A 68 -13.44 9.37 -15.90
CA LEU A 68 -14.88 9.65 -15.84
C LEU A 68 -15.64 8.52 -16.52
N LEU A 69 -16.48 7.81 -15.79
CA LEU A 69 -17.31 6.73 -16.30
C LEU A 69 -18.53 7.28 -17.03
N SER A 70 -18.70 6.89 -18.30
CA SER A 70 -19.84 7.31 -19.13
C SER A 70 -20.90 6.21 -19.21
N THR A 71 -20.52 4.97 -19.51
CA THR A 71 -21.43 3.83 -19.57
C THR A 71 -20.88 2.61 -18.87
N GLN A 72 -21.77 1.76 -18.37
CA GLN A 72 -21.38 0.52 -17.71
C GLN A 72 -22.35 -0.60 -18.07
N GLN A 73 -21.80 -1.75 -18.46
CA GLN A 73 -22.56 -2.98 -18.74
C GLN A 73 -21.91 -4.15 -18.01
N PHE A 74 -22.67 -4.83 -17.20
CA PHE A 74 -22.21 -6.03 -16.51
C PHE A 74 -21.87 -7.16 -17.49
N VAL A 75 -20.76 -7.84 -17.30
CA VAL A 75 -20.31 -8.94 -18.17
C VAL A 75 -20.30 -10.28 -17.44
N ASP A 76 -19.59 -10.39 -16.31
CA ASP A 76 -19.42 -11.67 -15.62
C ASP A 76 -18.99 -11.50 -14.15
N VAL A 77 -19.34 -12.51 -13.31
CA VAL A 77 -18.90 -12.65 -11.90
C VAL A 77 -17.95 -13.84 -11.70
N LYS A 78 -17.75 -14.70 -12.72
CA LYS A 78 -16.97 -15.95 -12.58
C LYS A 78 -15.46 -15.77 -12.76
N ILE A 79 -14.99 -14.53 -12.75
CA ILE A 79 -13.58 -14.21 -12.92
C ILE A 79 -12.82 -14.61 -11.66
N LYS A 80 -11.66 -15.24 -11.84
CA LYS A 80 -10.67 -15.44 -10.77
C LYS A 80 -9.77 -14.19 -10.70
N PRO A 81 -9.99 -13.28 -9.75
CA PRO A 81 -9.33 -11.96 -9.78
C PRO A 81 -7.82 -12.06 -9.81
N LYS A 82 -7.22 -12.89 -8.95
CA LYS A 82 -5.76 -13.11 -8.91
C LYS A 82 -5.20 -13.50 -10.28
N GLN A 83 -5.81 -14.47 -10.94
CA GLN A 83 -5.35 -14.94 -12.24
C GLN A 83 -5.48 -13.85 -13.32
N TYR A 84 -6.61 -13.14 -13.34
CA TYR A 84 -6.84 -12.03 -14.28
C TYR A 84 -5.80 -10.92 -14.11
N ILE A 85 -5.48 -10.55 -12.86
CA ILE A 85 -4.51 -9.52 -12.53
C ILE A 85 -3.11 -9.95 -12.97
N LEU A 86 -2.65 -11.14 -12.56
CA LEU A 86 -1.29 -11.62 -12.86
C LEU A 86 -1.01 -11.84 -14.36
N GLN A 87 -2.05 -12.01 -15.17
CA GLN A 87 -1.91 -12.07 -16.63
C GLN A 87 -1.68 -10.70 -17.29
N ARG A 88 -1.92 -9.59 -16.58
CA ARG A 88 -1.95 -8.23 -17.14
C ARG A 88 -0.98 -7.27 -16.50
N VAL A 89 -0.58 -7.52 -15.28
CA VAL A 89 0.34 -6.64 -14.54
C VAL A 89 1.41 -7.46 -13.84
N SER A 90 2.60 -6.91 -13.75
CA SER A 90 3.68 -7.44 -12.90
C SER A 90 3.59 -6.77 -11.54
N PRO A 91 3.23 -7.50 -10.47
CA PRO A 91 3.18 -6.93 -9.12
C PRO A 91 4.60 -6.62 -8.62
N TRP A 92 4.71 -5.71 -7.67
CA TRP A 92 5.90 -5.64 -6.85
C TRP A 92 6.03 -6.94 -6.03
N GLU A 93 7.25 -7.41 -5.81
CA GLU A 93 7.49 -8.64 -5.03
C GLU A 93 8.50 -8.41 -3.91
N GLY A 94 8.28 -9.09 -2.79
CA GLY A 94 9.17 -9.11 -1.66
C GLY A 94 8.88 -8.03 -0.63
N SER A 95 9.92 -7.35 -0.13
CA SER A 95 9.82 -6.42 0.98
C SER A 95 9.05 -5.13 0.63
N ILE A 96 8.30 -4.60 1.60
CA ILE A 96 7.49 -3.37 1.47
C ILE A 96 8.31 -2.14 1.05
N ASP A 97 9.58 -2.12 1.31
CA ASP A 97 10.45 -0.99 0.96
C ASP A 97 10.80 -0.91 -0.53
N LYS A 98 10.37 -1.89 -1.33
CA LYS A 98 10.55 -1.89 -2.79
C LYS A 98 9.34 -1.35 -3.56
N ILE A 99 8.18 -1.22 -2.90
CA ILE A 99 6.98 -0.70 -3.56
C ILE A 99 7.12 0.80 -3.89
N PHE A 100 6.38 1.26 -4.88
CA PHE A 100 6.43 2.66 -5.35
C PHE A 100 7.84 3.20 -5.59
N GLY A 101 8.71 2.37 -6.18
CA GLY A 101 10.10 2.76 -6.48
C GLY A 101 11.00 2.95 -5.25
N GLY A 102 10.57 2.48 -4.07
CA GLY A 102 11.31 2.67 -2.81
C GLY A 102 11.09 4.04 -2.16
N LEU A 103 10.11 4.80 -2.61
CA LEU A 103 9.82 6.17 -2.15
C LEU A 103 8.99 6.21 -0.84
N ILE A 104 8.60 5.05 -0.29
CA ILE A 104 7.79 5.01 0.93
C ILE A 104 8.63 5.37 2.15
N GLU A 105 8.22 6.42 2.84
CA GLU A 105 8.68 6.81 4.16
C GLU A 105 7.70 6.35 5.24
N TYR A 106 8.09 6.48 6.52
CA TYR A 106 7.26 6.04 7.63
C TYR A 106 7.22 7.08 8.73
N THR A 107 6.03 7.32 9.28
CA THR A 107 5.85 8.16 10.46
C THR A 107 6.45 7.50 11.71
N ALA A 108 6.55 8.23 12.82
CA ALA A 108 6.93 7.68 14.13
C ALA A 108 6.02 6.51 14.57
N ASN A 109 4.75 6.50 14.13
CA ASN A 109 3.79 5.42 14.37
C ASN A 109 3.83 4.31 13.31
N ASN A 110 4.86 4.31 12.45
CA ASN A 110 5.09 3.33 11.36
C ASN A 110 4.06 3.37 10.22
N SER A 111 3.24 4.38 10.09
CA SER A 111 2.36 4.54 8.93
C SER A 111 3.16 4.93 7.70
N GLY A 112 3.01 4.17 6.61
CA GLY A 112 3.70 4.45 5.35
C GLY A 112 3.11 5.66 4.63
N TYR A 113 3.95 6.45 3.97
CA TYR A 113 3.53 7.57 3.14
C TYR A 113 4.59 7.90 2.08
N VAL A 114 4.18 8.69 1.10
CA VAL A 114 5.06 9.37 0.13
C VAL A 114 4.93 10.87 0.35
N SER A 115 6.02 11.61 0.25
CA SER A 115 6.05 13.07 0.27
C SER A 115 6.76 13.62 -0.97
N GLU A 116 6.57 14.90 -1.28
CA GLU A 116 7.32 15.55 -2.37
C GLU A 116 8.83 15.48 -2.12
N ARG A 117 9.26 15.48 -0.85
CA ARG A 117 10.67 15.36 -0.48
C ARG A 117 11.27 14.01 -0.85
N SER A 118 10.52 12.91 -0.67
CA SER A 118 10.98 11.56 -1.05
C SER A 118 10.87 11.29 -2.53
N GLY A 119 10.16 12.14 -3.24
CA GLY A 119 9.84 12.00 -4.66
C GLY A 119 8.40 11.53 -4.89
N VAL A 120 7.87 11.85 -6.06
CA VAL A 120 6.50 11.49 -6.45
C VAL A 120 6.54 10.29 -7.38
N PRO A 121 5.89 9.16 -7.04
CA PRO A 121 5.86 8.00 -7.92
C PRO A 121 5.02 8.27 -9.18
N ASP A 122 5.23 7.47 -10.22
CA ASP A 122 4.56 7.57 -11.52
C ASP A 122 3.07 7.19 -11.48
N ARG A 123 2.62 6.58 -10.37
CA ARG A 123 1.25 6.09 -10.17
C ARG A 123 0.87 6.05 -8.70
N SER A 124 -0.41 6.13 -8.41
CA SER A 124 -0.93 6.05 -7.03
C SER A 124 -1.43 4.67 -6.63
N THR A 125 -1.45 3.70 -7.54
CA THR A 125 -1.97 2.36 -7.26
C THR A 125 -1.06 1.27 -7.82
N GLY A 126 -1.12 0.07 -7.22
CA GLY A 126 -0.39 -1.07 -7.71
C GLY A 126 -0.74 -2.36 -6.98
N PHE A 127 -0.11 -3.45 -7.43
CA PHE A 127 -0.26 -4.76 -6.82
C PHE A 127 1.07 -5.20 -6.22
N TRP A 128 1.00 -5.92 -5.11
CA TRP A 128 2.17 -6.36 -4.37
C TRP A 128 1.99 -7.78 -3.83
N ILE A 129 3.06 -8.57 -3.86
CA ILE A 129 3.15 -9.89 -3.23
C ILE A 129 4.19 -9.79 -2.11
N PRO A 130 3.76 -9.66 -0.85
CA PRO A 130 4.65 -9.51 0.29
C PRO A 130 5.45 -10.78 0.58
N ASP A 131 6.69 -10.62 1.03
CA ASP A 131 7.54 -11.72 1.52
C ASP A 131 7.32 -12.05 3.00
N SER A 132 6.44 -11.29 3.66
CA SER A 132 6.12 -11.43 5.08
C SER A 132 4.61 -11.30 5.29
N ASP A 133 4.09 -11.96 6.33
CA ASP A 133 2.69 -11.81 6.73
C ASP A 133 2.35 -10.35 7.03
N LEU A 134 1.14 -9.97 6.64
CA LEU A 134 0.53 -8.71 7.05
C LEU A 134 -0.41 -9.01 8.23
N ARG A 135 -0.10 -8.48 9.41
CA ARG A 135 -0.85 -8.74 10.63
C ARG A 135 -1.71 -7.56 11.01
N LEU A 136 -3.00 -7.81 11.22
CA LEU A 136 -3.97 -6.80 11.60
C LEU A 136 -3.62 -6.20 12.97
N ARG A 137 -3.56 -4.88 13.03
CA ARG A 137 -3.58 -4.07 14.24
C ARG A 137 -4.87 -3.25 14.26
N VAL A 138 -5.61 -3.33 15.35
CA VAL A 138 -6.82 -2.54 15.57
C VAL A 138 -6.51 -1.46 16.59
N ASP A 139 -6.85 -0.21 16.25
CA ASP A 139 -6.70 0.95 17.13
C ASP A 139 -8.00 1.78 17.03
N GLY A 140 -8.89 1.58 17.98
CA GLY A 140 -10.23 2.14 17.95
C GLY A 140 -11.01 1.71 16.72
N GLN A 141 -11.34 2.66 15.85
CA GLN A 141 -12.02 2.42 14.56
C GLN A 141 -11.06 2.24 13.37
N HIS A 142 -9.75 2.29 13.61
CA HIS A 142 -8.75 2.17 12.58
C HIS A 142 -8.21 0.75 12.48
N TYR A 143 -8.06 0.30 11.25
CA TYR A 143 -7.49 -1.00 10.91
C TYR A 143 -6.20 -0.76 10.12
N ASP A 144 -5.09 -1.24 10.66
CA ASP A 144 -3.81 -1.20 9.98
C ASP A 144 -3.28 -2.62 9.79
N TYR A 145 -2.67 -2.91 8.67
CA TYR A 145 -1.89 -4.13 8.51
C TYR A 145 -0.41 -3.82 8.73
N MET A 146 0.19 -4.54 9.66
CA MET A 146 1.59 -4.39 10.02
C MET A 146 2.41 -5.50 9.37
N THR A 147 3.51 -5.14 8.76
CA THR A 147 4.50 -6.06 8.23
C THR A 147 5.89 -5.69 8.75
N VAL A 148 6.89 -6.48 8.41
CA VAL A 148 8.28 -6.27 8.81
C VAL A 148 9.18 -6.17 7.59
N ILE A 149 10.22 -5.37 7.70
CA ILE A 149 11.28 -5.35 6.69
C ILE A 149 12.30 -6.43 7.05
N LYS A 150 12.39 -7.46 6.22
CA LYS A 150 13.41 -8.50 6.34
C LYS A 150 14.74 -8.08 5.71
N ARG A 151 15.17 -6.85 5.92
CA ARG A 151 16.48 -6.42 5.48
C ARG A 151 17.49 -6.74 6.56
N PHE A 152 18.31 -7.72 6.28
CA PHE A 152 19.43 -8.06 7.14
C PHE A 152 20.71 -7.62 6.44
N GLY A 153 21.42 -6.75 7.14
CA GLY A 153 22.84 -6.70 6.98
C GLY A 153 23.45 -8.07 7.33
N ARG A 154 24.52 -8.13 8.02
CA ARG A 154 25.21 -9.33 8.43
C ARG A 154 24.51 -10.01 9.61
N LYS A 155 24.41 -11.36 9.60
CA LYS A 155 23.99 -12.18 10.74
C LYS A 155 25.13 -12.34 11.74
N PHE A 156 24.80 -12.33 13.02
CA PHE A 156 25.75 -12.51 14.12
C PHE A 156 25.21 -13.56 15.09
N HIS A 157 26.10 -14.30 15.72
CA HIS A 157 25.73 -15.30 16.73
C HIS A 157 25.55 -14.66 18.11
N THR A 158 26.27 -13.58 18.38
CA THR A 158 26.24 -12.88 19.67
C THR A 158 25.93 -11.40 19.49
N PHE A 159 25.41 -10.79 20.56
CA PHE A 159 25.22 -9.34 20.62
C PHE A 159 26.55 -8.59 20.52
N GLN A 160 27.61 -9.15 21.11
CA GLN A 160 28.92 -8.53 21.11
C GLN A 160 29.49 -8.41 19.69
N GLU A 161 29.42 -9.48 18.90
CA GLU A 161 29.81 -9.44 17.48
C GLU A 161 29.02 -8.40 16.67
N ALA A 162 27.71 -8.34 16.88
CA ALA A 162 26.86 -7.34 16.23
C ALA A 162 27.25 -5.92 16.61
N ARG A 163 27.56 -5.68 17.90
CA ARG A 163 27.98 -4.38 18.42
C ARG A 163 29.32 -3.92 17.83
N GLU A 164 30.31 -4.81 17.82
CA GLU A 164 31.63 -4.52 17.27
C GLU A 164 31.56 -4.17 15.78
N TRP A 165 30.80 -4.94 15.04
CA TRP A 165 30.56 -4.64 13.62
C TRP A 165 29.78 -3.33 13.42
N GLY A 166 28.79 -3.05 14.27
CA GLY A 166 27.99 -1.82 14.25
C GLY A 166 28.81 -0.55 14.52
N ILE A 167 29.83 -0.63 15.39
CA ILE A 167 30.77 0.48 15.63
C ILE A 167 31.60 0.76 14.37
N ALA A 168 32.06 -0.29 13.68
CA ALA A 168 32.84 -0.17 12.45
C ALA A 168 31.98 0.22 11.23
N ASN A 169 30.65 0.03 11.30
CA ASN A 169 29.70 0.27 10.21
C ASN A 169 28.50 1.09 10.70
N PRO A 170 28.64 2.36 11.00
CA PRO A 170 27.57 3.18 11.59
C PRO A 170 26.35 3.29 10.69
N GLY A 171 25.20 3.56 11.30
CA GLY A 171 23.91 3.73 10.61
C GLY A 171 22.99 2.50 10.62
N GLY A 172 23.29 1.48 11.44
CA GLY A 172 22.42 0.33 11.67
C GLY A 172 21.93 0.22 13.10
N THR A 173 20.77 -0.42 13.29
CA THR A 173 20.23 -0.79 14.59
C THR A 173 20.47 -2.28 14.84
N ILE A 174 20.97 -2.63 16.03
CA ILE A 174 21.14 -4.04 16.42
C ILE A 174 19.80 -4.56 16.92
N THR A 175 19.36 -5.68 16.38
CA THR A 175 18.10 -6.32 16.76
C THR A 175 18.25 -7.82 16.88
N LYS A 176 17.38 -8.47 17.68
CA LYS A 176 17.33 -9.92 17.84
C LYS A 176 16.13 -10.48 17.10
N SER A 177 16.34 -11.48 16.26
CA SER A 177 15.27 -12.11 15.52
C SER A 177 14.54 -13.19 16.34
N PRO A 178 13.37 -13.69 15.88
CA PRO A 178 12.65 -14.78 16.54
C PRO A 178 13.44 -16.08 16.64
N ASP A 179 14.40 -16.31 15.73
CA ASP A 179 15.32 -17.46 15.75
C ASP A 179 16.49 -17.27 16.73
N GLY A 180 16.47 -16.20 17.54
CA GLY A 180 17.43 -15.93 18.58
C GLY A 180 18.76 -15.32 18.10
N ARG A 181 18.93 -15.08 16.81
CA ARG A 181 20.15 -14.51 16.24
C ARG A 181 20.12 -12.98 16.27
N TRP A 182 21.29 -12.37 16.24
CA TRP A 182 21.45 -10.93 16.17
C TRP A 182 21.68 -10.46 14.74
N TYR A 183 21.10 -9.33 14.42
CA TYR A 183 21.17 -8.71 13.10
C TYR A 183 21.43 -7.22 13.24
N ILE A 184 22.08 -6.65 12.23
CA ILE A 184 22.11 -5.21 12.06
C ILE A 184 21.17 -4.82 10.94
N VAL A 185 20.16 -4.06 11.30
CA VAL A 185 19.20 -3.49 10.35
C VAL A 185 19.70 -2.09 10.02
N LYS A 186 20.11 -1.87 8.78
CA LYS A 186 20.37 -0.53 8.26
C LYS A 186 19.05 0.06 7.77
N ASP A 187 18.49 0.98 8.54
CA ASP A 187 17.44 1.85 8.06
C ASP A 187 18.07 3.16 7.63
N VAL A 188 18.10 3.40 6.34
CA VAL A 188 18.82 4.55 5.74
C VAL A 188 18.12 5.88 6.03
N THR A 189 16.89 5.85 6.61
CA THR A 189 16.01 7.01 6.63
C THR A 189 15.64 7.56 8.01
N LYS A 190 15.99 6.93 9.18
CA LYS A 190 15.35 7.36 10.43
C LYS A 190 16.16 7.30 11.72
N SER A 191 15.85 8.27 12.58
CA SER A 191 16.25 8.34 13.98
C SER A 191 15.75 7.14 14.80
N LYS A 192 16.47 6.77 15.84
CA LYS A 192 16.22 5.61 16.73
C LYS A 192 14.79 5.55 17.30
N GLU A 193 14.06 6.66 17.33
CA GLU A 193 12.73 6.78 17.95
C GLU A 193 11.57 6.29 17.09
N SER A 194 11.79 6.08 15.79
CA SER A 194 10.74 5.73 14.85
C SER A 194 10.63 4.24 14.52
N ILE A 195 11.46 3.38 15.11
CA ILE A 195 11.45 1.94 14.85
C ILE A 195 10.74 1.26 16.01
N ARG A 196 9.50 0.83 15.78
CA ARG A 196 8.84 -0.18 16.62
C ARG A 196 9.16 -1.55 16.06
N GLU A 197 9.58 -2.44 16.93
CA GLU A 197 9.95 -3.81 16.57
C GLU A 197 8.79 -4.77 16.88
N MET A 198 8.57 -5.70 15.99
CA MET A 198 7.79 -6.90 16.23
C MET A 198 8.72 -8.11 16.06
N ASN A 199 8.96 -8.84 17.15
CA ASN A 199 9.91 -9.97 17.14
C ASN A 199 11.31 -9.59 16.64
N GLY A 200 11.78 -8.37 16.94
CA GLY A 200 13.08 -7.90 16.55
C GLY A 200 13.20 -7.34 15.11
N TYR A 201 12.10 -7.16 14.41
CA TYR A 201 12.07 -6.57 13.07
C TYR A 201 11.35 -5.22 13.05
N PRO A 202 11.82 -4.22 12.28
CA PRO A 202 11.10 -2.97 12.13
C PRO A 202 9.70 -3.19 11.59
N LEU A 203 8.72 -2.60 12.27
CA LEU A 203 7.34 -2.62 11.83
C LEU A 203 7.09 -1.56 10.75
N ARG A 204 6.25 -1.93 9.79
CA ARG A 204 5.76 -1.04 8.73
C ARG A 204 4.26 -1.25 8.56
N GLY A 205 3.52 -0.16 8.53
CA GLY A 205 2.07 -0.16 8.55
C GLY A 205 1.45 0.34 7.24
N LEU A 206 0.35 -0.33 6.88
CA LEU A 206 -0.53 0.02 5.78
C LEU A 206 -1.93 0.24 6.34
N LYS A 207 -2.53 1.40 6.10
CA LYS A 207 -3.90 1.66 6.52
C LYS A 207 -4.87 0.82 5.69
N TYR A 208 -5.71 0.01 6.34
CA TYR A 208 -6.74 -0.74 5.64
C TYR A 208 -7.96 0.15 5.33
N VAL A 209 -8.33 0.21 4.06
CA VAL A 209 -9.45 1.02 3.57
C VAL A 209 -10.50 0.23 2.80
N GLY A 210 -10.29 -1.08 2.59
CA GLY A 210 -11.23 -1.94 1.88
C GLY A 210 -12.59 -2.04 2.57
N GLU A 211 -13.62 -2.36 1.80
CA GLU A 211 -15.00 -2.49 2.30
C GLU A 211 -15.25 -3.82 3.02
N GLU A 212 -14.50 -4.85 2.65
CA GLU A 212 -14.60 -6.17 3.29
C GLU A 212 -14.17 -6.13 4.76
N SER A 213 -14.66 -7.08 5.55
CA SER A 213 -14.21 -7.22 6.94
C SER A 213 -12.74 -7.62 6.99
N PRO A 214 -11.90 -6.94 7.78
CA PRO A 214 -10.49 -7.27 7.85
C PRO A 214 -10.26 -8.65 8.49
N ILE A 215 -9.30 -9.40 7.96
CA ILE A 215 -8.87 -10.70 8.50
C ILE A 215 -7.64 -10.51 9.39
N LYS A 216 -7.42 -11.39 10.36
CA LYS A 216 -6.33 -11.25 11.34
C LYS A 216 -4.93 -11.27 10.70
N VAL A 217 -4.76 -12.06 9.66
CA VAL A 217 -3.47 -12.23 8.97
C VAL A 217 -3.72 -12.41 7.48
N ILE A 218 -3.05 -11.62 6.65
CA ILE A 218 -2.90 -11.87 5.23
C ILE A 218 -1.54 -12.55 5.06
N PRO A 219 -1.49 -13.82 4.61
CA PRO A 219 -0.25 -14.57 4.52
C PRO A 219 0.73 -13.97 3.49
N ALA A 220 2.03 -14.14 3.72
CA ALA A 220 3.05 -13.91 2.70
C ALA A 220 2.71 -14.65 1.40
N GLY A 221 3.04 -14.05 0.25
CA GLY A 221 2.69 -14.60 -1.08
C GLY A 221 1.26 -14.33 -1.54
N THR A 222 0.43 -13.68 -0.71
CA THR A 222 -0.90 -13.22 -1.12
C THR A 222 -0.77 -11.98 -2.01
N LEU A 223 -1.46 -11.97 -3.14
CA LEU A 223 -1.54 -10.77 -3.98
C LEU A 223 -2.42 -9.73 -3.29
N VAL A 224 -1.89 -8.55 -3.02
CA VAL A 224 -2.64 -7.44 -2.41
C VAL A 224 -2.67 -6.22 -3.33
N ARG A 225 -3.71 -5.40 -3.22
CA ARG A 225 -3.79 -4.12 -3.92
C ARG A 225 -3.48 -2.98 -2.97
N LEU A 226 -2.56 -2.13 -3.42
CA LEU A 226 -2.12 -0.94 -2.70
C LEU A 226 -2.62 0.32 -3.41
N SER A 227 -2.78 1.38 -2.63
CA SER A 227 -3.06 2.72 -3.13
C SER A 227 -2.40 3.77 -2.23
N LEU A 228 -2.19 4.95 -2.78
CA LEU A 228 -1.82 6.15 -2.05
C LEU A 228 -3.08 7.00 -1.85
N ALA A 229 -3.29 7.50 -0.64
CA ALA A 229 -4.31 8.50 -0.37
C ALA A 229 -4.02 9.79 -1.16
N ARG A 230 -5.00 10.68 -1.28
CA ARG A 230 -4.75 12.04 -1.80
C ARG A 230 -3.75 12.77 -0.91
N TRP A 231 -3.08 13.75 -1.46
CA TRP A 231 -2.24 14.67 -0.71
C TRP A 231 -3.01 15.24 0.47
N TRP A 232 -2.40 15.19 1.62
CA TRP A 232 -3.02 15.63 2.86
C TRP A 232 -1.97 16.10 3.85
N ARG A 233 -2.32 17.14 4.59
CA ARG A 233 -1.58 17.59 5.79
C ARG A 233 -2.59 17.93 6.90
N PRO A 234 -2.19 17.83 8.19
CA PRO A 234 -3.05 18.29 9.29
C PRO A 234 -3.34 19.78 9.17
N GLU A 235 -4.58 20.19 9.45
CA GLU A 235 -5.01 21.61 9.38
C GLU A 235 -4.18 22.50 10.33
N ASP A 236 -3.84 21.98 11.54
CA ASP A 236 -3.06 22.68 12.56
C ASP A 236 -1.55 22.46 12.41
N SER A 237 -1.06 21.97 11.27
CA SER A 237 0.36 21.74 11.06
C SER A 237 1.11 23.06 10.80
N GLU A 238 2.40 23.07 11.17
CA GLU A 238 3.31 24.16 10.83
C GLU A 238 3.27 24.48 9.33
N PRO A 239 3.43 25.74 8.91
CA PRO A 239 3.37 26.15 7.50
C PRO A 239 4.29 25.34 6.58
N ASN A 240 5.41 24.86 7.10
CA ASN A 240 6.41 24.07 6.37
C ASN A 240 6.20 22.55 6.49
N PHE A 241 5.08 22.10 7.08
CA PHE A 241 4.77 20.68 7.13
C PHE A 241 4.48 20.16 5.73
N GLU A 242 5.18 19.11 5.32
CA GLU A 242 5.03 18.51 4.00
C GLU A 242 3.67 17.81 3.84
N GLU A 243 3.05 17.95 2.67
CA GLU A 243 1.91 17.13 2.30
C GLU A 243 2.33 15.68 2.07
N ARG A 244 1.44 14.74 2.40
CA ARG A 244 1.69 13.30 2.35
C ARG A 244 0.58 12.55 1.68
N CYS A 245 0.96 11.59 0.82
CA CYS A 245 0.07 10.55 0.32
C CYS A 245 0.26 9.29 1.16
N TYR A 246 -0.67 9.00 2.07
CA TYR A 246 -0.56 7.83 2.96
C TYR A 246 -0.79 6.52 2.22
N LEU A 247 0.04 5.52 2.54
CA LEU A 247 -0.03 4.18 1.99
C LEU A 247 -1.25 3.43 2.53
N GLN A 248 -2.02 2.86 1.62
CA GLN A 248 -3.25 2.17 1.91
C GLN A 248 -3.25 0.76 1.32
N LEU A 249 -3.88 -0.19 2.02
CA LEU A 249 -4.22 -1.52 1.52
C LEU A 249 -5.72 -1.54 1.23
N SER A 250 -6.08 -1.82 -0.02
CA SER A 250 -7.46 -1.72 -0.51
C SER A 250 -8.11 -3.07 -0.84
N GLY A 251 -7.36 -4.18 -0.81
CA GLY A 251 -7.88 -5.53 -1.05
C GLY A 251 -6.79 -6.59 -1.15
N TRP A 252 -7.20 -7.87 -1.18
CA TRP A 252 -6.34 -9.06 -1.40
C TRP A 252 -7.06 -10.11 -2.24
N TYR A 253 -6.26 -11.05 -2.91
CA TYR A 253 -6.79 -12.03 -3.87
C TYR A 253 -6.10 -13.40 -3.75
#